data_d7d18178295c8ca03165a0e390d92a6c
#
_entry.id   d7d18178295c8ca03165a0e390d92a6c
#
_cell.length_a   1.000
_cell.length_b   1.000
_cell.length_c   1.000
_cell.angle_alpha   90.00
_cell.angle_beta   90.00
_cell.angle_gamma   90.00
#
_symmetry.space_group_name_H-M   'P 1'
#
loop_
_entity.id
_entity.type
_entity.pdbx_description
1 polymer ?
#
loop_
_entity_poly.entity_id
_entity_poly.type
_entity_poly.pdbx_seq_one_letter_code
_entity_poly.pdbx_strand_id
1 'polypeptide(L)'
;LWPFKKLALTNFILARPSPREPEMNKEKSVSIIVPARNEAGNIESILERTPKMGRETEIIFVEGHSKDNTYETIEKAIANSSLHKCKLFRQTGKGKGDAVRLGFEKASGDILMILDADMTVPPEDLPRFYEALRYGKAEFVNGVRLVYPMEKQAMRFFNLLGNKFFSIAFCWLLGQPLKDSLCGTKALTKINYPTFVITPQFLMAAIRKI
;
A
#
# COMPACT_ATOMS: atom_id res chain seq x y z
N LEU A 1 9.34 25.84 21.21
CA LEU A 1 9.14 24.83 22.28
C LEU A 1 10.43 24.20 22.82
N TRP A 2 11.54 24.28 22.07
CA TRP A 2 12.79 23.59 22.45
C TRP A 2 13.45 24.11 23.74
N PRO A 3 13.55 25.39 24.06
CA PRO A 3 14.15 25.83 25.31
C PRO A 3 13.34 25.47 26.57
N PHE A 4 12.03 25.26 26.43
CA PHE A 4 11.11 24.98 27.54
C PHE A 4 10.95 23.51 27.88
N LYS A 5 11.57 22.57 27.11
CA LYS A 5 11.52 21.13 27.38
C LYS A 5 12.01 20.74 28.78
N LYS A 6 13.00 21.46 29.29
CA LYS A 6 13.57 21.22 30.64
C LYS A 6 12.68 21.76 31.79
N LEU A 7 11.69 22.57 31.47
CA LEU A 7 10.73 23.13 32.44
C LEU A 7 9.40 22.37 32.45
N ALA A 8 9.26 21.35 31.62
CA ALA A 8 8.05 20.54 31.58
C ALA A 8 7.92 19.72 32.87
N LEU A 9 6.83 19.94 33.60
CA LEU A 9 6.49 19.24 34.85
C LEU A 9 6.08 17.77 34.57
N THR A 10 5.68 17.46 33.33
CA THR A 10 5.25 16.12 32.94
C THR A 10 5.84 15.76 31.57
N ASN A 11 6.45 14.60 31.49
CA ASN A 11 6.94 14.03 30.24
C ASN A 11 6.06 12.83 29.86
N PHE A 12 5.50 12.86 28.65
CA PHE A 12 4.78 11.71 28.09
C PHE A 12 5.75 10.88 27.24
N ILE A 13 5.85 9.60 27.58
CA ILE A 13 6.62 8.63 26.80
C ILE A 13 5.61 7.69 26.15
N LEU A 14 5.58 7.69 24.83
CA LEU A 14 4.87 6.68 24.04
C LEU A 14 5.86 5.56 23.74
N ALA A 15 5.65 4.41 24.34
CA ALA A 15 6.46 3.24 24.08
C ALA A 15 5.61 2.14 23.45
N ARG A 16 6.19 1.40 22.51
CA ARG A 16 5.63 0.19 21.93
C ARG A 16 6.49 -0.98 22.34
N PRO A 17 5.90 -2.13 22.73
CA PRO A 17 6.69 -3.34 22.96
C PRO A 17 7.47 -3.68 21.68
N SER A 18 8.76 -3.94 21.80
CA SER A 18 9.53 -4.48 20.68
C SER A 18 9.02 -5.89 20.36
N PRO A 19 8.81 -6.22 19.08
CA PRO A 19 8.46 -7.59 18.70
C PRO A 19 9.50 -8.56 19.26
N ARG A 20 9.07 -9.73 19.72
CA ARG A 20 9.99 -10.78 20.16
C ARG A 20 10.85 -11.25 18.98
N GLU A 21 12.14 -11.46 19.18
CA GLU A 21 13.07 -11.89 18.12
C GLU A 21 12.60 -13.08 17.26
N PRO A 22 11.94 -14.12 17.81
CA PRO A 22 11.42 -15.22 17.00
C PRO A 22 10.36 -14.79 15.98
N GLU A 23 9.58 -13.74 16.29
CA GLU A 23 8.55 -13.22 15.38
C GLU A 23 9.16 -12.32 14.28
N MET A 24 10.26 -11.64 14.58
CA MET A 24 10.99 -10.81 13.63
C MET A 24 11.72 -11.63 12.56
N ASN A 25 12.17 -12.84 12.89
CA ASN A 25 12.91 -13.71 11.98
C ASN A 25 12.01 -14.58 11.09
N LYS A 26 10.71 -14.65 11.36
CA LYS A 26 9.79 -15.45 10.54
C LYS A 26 9.53 -14.76 9.21
N GLU A 27 9.88 -15.44 8.12
CA GLU A 27 9.50 -14.95 6.79
C GLU A 27 7.99 -14.99 6.61
N LYS A 28 7.41 -13.85 6.28
CA LYS A 28 5.97 -13.69 6.02
C LYS A 28 5.70 -13.85 4.53
N SER A 29 4.55 -14.40 4.19
CA SER A 29 4.06 -14.40 2.80
C SER A 29 3.44 -13.06 2.43
N VAL A 30 3.44 -12.74 1.13
CA VAL A 30 2.97 -11.46 0.61
C VAL A 30 1.92 -11.66 -0.48
N SER A 31 0.82 -10.93 -0.39
CA SER A 31 -0.15 -10.77 -1.46
C SER A 31 -0.10 -9.33 -1.97
N ILE A 32 0.18 -9.16 -3.25
CA ILE A 32 0.19 -7.87 -3.94
C ILE A 32 -1.08 -7.75 -4.74
N ILE A 33 -1.93 -6.80 -4.39
CA ILE A 33 -3.18 -6.52 -5.07
C ILE A 33 -2.94 -5.41 -6.10
N VAL A 34 -3.25 -5.71 -7.36
CA VAL A 34 -3.11 -4.80 -8.49
C VAL A 34 -4.49 -4.50 -9.07
N PRO A 35 -5.15 -3.42 -8.63
CA PRO A 35 -6.37 -2.96 -9.27
C PRO A 35 -6.02 -2.39 -10.64
N ALA A 36 -6.51 -3.02 -11.70
CA ALA A 36 -6.21 -2.66 -13.09
C ALA A 36 -7.48 -2.22 -13.84
N ARG A 37 -7.40 -1.05 -14.47
CA ARG A 37 -8.47 -0.56 -15.34
C ARG A 37 -7.90 0.31 -16.46
N ASN A 38 -8.01 -0.15 -17.71
CA ASN A 38 -7.40 0.46 -18.89
C ASN A 38 -5.86 0.56 -18.76
N GLU A 39 -5.22 -0.52 -18.34
CA GLU A 39 -3.79 -0.59 -18.04
C GLU A 39 -3.09 -1.74 -18.78
N ALA A 40 -3.63 -2.15 -19.93
CA ALA A 40 -3.10 -3.29 -20.70
C ALA A 40 -1.59 -3.19 -20.98
N GLY A 41 -1.08 -1.99 -21.23
CA GLY A 41 0.34 -1.76 -21.55
C GLY A 41 1.31 -1.97 -20.38
N ASN A 42 0.83 -2.03 -19.14
CA ASN A 42 1.66 -2.10 -17.94
C ASN A 42 1.75 -3.50 -17.33
N ILE A 43 0.89 -4.43 -17.74
CA ILE A 43 0.71 -5.74 -17.07
C ILE A 43 1.98 -6.59 -17.10
N GLU A 44 2.61 -6.74 -18.25
CA GLU A 44 3.85 -7.52 -18.39
C GLU A 44 4.96 -6.92 -17.53
N SER A 45 5.13 -5.61 -17.58
CA SER A 45 6.12 -4.89 -16.79
C SER A 45 5.91 -5.06 -15.27
N ILE A 46 4.67 -5.11 -14.79
CA ILE A 46 4.36 -5.38 -13.39
C ILE A 46 4.84 -6.78 -13.00
N LEU A 47 4.56 -7.80 -13.82
CA LEU A 47 4.96 -9.17 -13.54
C LEU A 47 6.48 -9.36 -13.53
N GLU A 48 7.18 -8.75 -14.48
CA GLU A 48 8.63 -8.86 -14.62
C GLU A 48 9.38 -8.11 -13.51
N ARG A 49 8.91 -6.90 -13.17
CA ARG A 49 9.59 -6.00 -12.26
C ARG A 49 9.25 -6.21 -10.79
N THR A 50 8.18 -6.96 -10.49
CA THR A 50 7.81 -7.23 -9.10
C THR A 50 8.79 -8.24 -8.50
N PRO A 51 9.54 -7.88 -7.44
CA PRO A 51 10.49 -8.79 -6.82
C PRO A 51 9.78 -9.84 -5.96
N LYS A 52 10.40 -11.01 -5.83
CA LYS A 52 9.97 -12.01 -4.85
C LYS A 52 10.30 -11.52 -3.44
N MET A 53 9.36 -11.67 -2.52
CA MET A 53 9.47 -11.25 -1.13
C MET A 53 9.00 -12.33 -0.18
N GLY A 54 9.71 -12.49 0.92
CA GLY A 54 9.38 -13.47 1.94
C GLY A 54 9.34 -14.92 1.42
N ARG A 55 8.60 -15.76 2.14
CA ARG A 55 8.50 -17.19 1.79
C ARG A 55 7.69 -17.47 0.52
N GLU A 56 6.74 -16.59 0.20
CA GLU A 56 5.89 -16.70 -0.99
C GLU A 56 5.36 -15.30 -1.37
N THR A 57 5.36 -15.00 -2.66
CA THR A 57 4.77 -13.78 -3.21
C THR A 57 3.69 -14.16 -4.22
N GLU A 58 2.46 -13.75 -3.98
CA GLU A 58 1.36 -13.86 -4.95
C GLU A 58 0.97 -12.48 -5.48
N ILE A 59 0.56 -12.42 -6.74
CA ILE A 59 0.03 -11.22 -7.37
C ILE A 59 -1.44 -11.46 -7.73
N ILE A 60 -2.30 -10.56 -7.26
CA ILE A 60 -3.74 -10.64 -7.47
C ILE A 60 -4.18 -9.45 -8.30
N PHE A 61 -4.45 -9.69 -9.57
CA PHE A 61 -5.05 -8.68 -10.45
C PHE A 61 -6.55 -8.63 -10.21
N VAL A 62 -7.07 -7.41 -10.05
CA VAL A 62 -8.52 -7.17 -9.99
C VAL A 62 -8.88 -6.19 -11.09
N GLU A 63 -9.50 -6.72 -12.14
CA GLU A 63 -9.89 -5.97 -13.32
C GLU A 63 -11.19 -5.19 -13.07
N GLY A 64 -11.16 -3.90 -13.40
CA GLY A 64 -12.15 -2.89 -13.03
C GLY A 64 -13.06 -2.43 -14.17
N HIS A 65 -13.63 -3.32 -14.98
CA HIS A 65 -14.49 -3.00 -16.12
C HIS A 65 -13.79 -2.08 -17.13
N SER A 66 -12.63 -2.52 -17.61
CA SER A 66 -11.85 -1.83 -18.64
C SER A 66 -12.62 -1.73 -19.97
N LYS A 67 -12.30 -0.71 -20.74
CA LYS A 67 -12.81 -0.53 -22.08
C LYS A 67 -11.86 -1.08 -23.15
N ASP A 68 -10.63 -1.34 -22.75
CA ASP A 68 -9.57 -1.94 -23.56
C ASP A 68 -9.43 -3.44 -23.26
N ASN A 69 -8.40 -4.07 -23.82
CA ASN A 69 -8.10 -5.49 -23.66
C ASN A 69 -7.31 -5.83 -22.40
N THR A 70 -7.44 -5.01 -21.32
CA THR A 70 -6.71 -5.23 -20.05
C THR A 70 -6.95 -6.64 -19.50
N TYR A 71 -8.21 -7.12 -19.46
CA TYR A 71 -8.53 -8.45 -18.92
C TYR A 71 -7.81 -9.58 -19.65
N GLU A 72 -7.94 -9.59 -20.97
CA GLU A 72 -7.33 -10.61 -21.85
C GLU A 72 -5.79 -10.55 -21.79
N THR A 73 -5.24 -9.34 -21.64
CA THR A 73 -3.80 -9.15 -21.48
C THR A 73 -3.31 -9.75 -20.16
N ILE A 74 -4.03 -9.53 -19.05
CA ILE A 74 -3.70 -10.13 -17.76
C ILE A 74 -3.77 -11.65 -17.85
N GLU A 75 -4.84 -12.20 -18.43
CA GLU A 75 -5.02 -13.64 -18.57
C GLU A 75 -3.88 -14.30 -19.34
N LYS A 76 -3.48 -13.71 -20.46
CA LYS A 76 -2.33 -14.18 -21.28
C LYS A 76 -1.01 -14.04 -20.52
N ALA A 77 -0.78 -12.92 -19.87
CA ALA A 77 0.44 -12.66 -19.12
C ALA A 77 0.61 -13.64 -17.95
N ILE A 78 -0.47 -13.98 -17.24
CA ILE A 78 -0.47 -15.00 -16.18
C ILE A 78 -0.15 -16.39 -16.75
N ALA A 79 -0.75 -16.75 -17.89
CA ALA A 79 -0.51 -18.06 -18.52
C ALA A 79 0.96 -18.24 -18.96
N ASN A 80 1.61 -17.16 -19.37
CA ASN A 80 2.99 -17.15 -19.84
C ASN A 80 4.03 -16.97 -18.73
N SER A 81 3.60 -16.53 -17.54
CA SER A 81 4.52 -16.21 -16.42
C SER A 81 4.60 -17.38 -15.44
N SER A 82 5.82 -17.84 -15.17
CA SER A 82 6.14 -18.79 -14.09
C SER A 82 6.80 -18.14 -12.86
N LEU A 83 6.96 -16.81 -12.87
CA LEU A 83 7.72 -16.09 -11.84
C LEU A 83 6.98 -15.99 -10.52
N HIS A 84 5.66 -15.79 -10.58
CA HIS A 84 4.81 -15.55 -9.42
C HIS A 84 3.55 -16.41 -9.46
N LYS A 85 2.99 -16.67 -8.29
CA LYS A 85 1.64 -17.20 -8.18
C LYS A 85 0.65 -16.08 -8.48
N CYS A 86 -0.01 -16.14 -9.62
CA CYS A 86 -0.90 -15.08 -10.06
C CYS A 86 -2.36 -15.52 -10.01
N LYS A 87 -3.24 -14.57 -9.72
CA LYS A 87 -4.70 -14.75 -9.76
C LYS A 87 -5.32 -13.56 -10.48
N LEU A 88 -6.40 -13.79 -11.20
CA LEU A 88 -7.19 -12.77 -11.86
C LEU A 88 -8.64 -12.83 -11.38
N PHE A 89 -9.18 -11.70 -10.99
CA PHE A 89 -10.58 -11.54 -10.64
C PHE A 89 -11.16 -10.32 -11.37
N ARG A 90 -12.45 -10.39 -11.70
CA ARG A 90 -13.20 -9.24 -12.17
C ARG A 90 -13.98 -8.66 -11.00
N GLN A 91 -13.87 -7.34 -10.76
CA GLN A 91 -14.64 -6.71 -9.70
C GLN A 91 -16.14 -6.71 -10.01
N THR A 92 -16.98 -6.79 -8.99
CA THR A 92 -18.43 -6.75 -9.12
C THR A 92 -19.00 -5.34 -8.96
N GLY A 93 -18.36 -4.54 -8.13
CA GLY A 93 -18.74 -3.16 -7.86
C GLY A 93 -18.04 -2.15 -8.77
N LYS A 94 -17.82 -0.95 -8.28
CA LYS A 94 -17.19 0.15 -9.01
C LYS A 94 -16.12 0.84 -8.19
N GLY A 95 -15.05 1.27 -8.88
CA GLY A 95 -13.99 2.08 -8.31
C GLY A 95 -12.88 1.26 -7.65
N LYS A 96 -11.72 1.90 -7.48
CA LYS A 96 -10.51 1.28 -6.97
C LYS A 96 -10.67 0.63 -5.59
N GLY A 97 -11.44 1.27 -4.69
CA GLY A 97 -11.65 0.74 -3.33
C GLY A 97 -12.38 -0.60 -3.30
N ASP A 98 -13.30 -0.84 -4.24
CA ASP A 98 -14.01 -2.11 -4.39
C ASP A 98 -13.06 -3.20 -4.90
N ALA A 99 -12.27 -2.89 -5.93
CA ALA A 99 -11.25 -3.80 -6.45
C ALA A 99 -10.24 -4.20 -5.37
N VAL A 100 -9.78 -3.25 -4.56
CA VAL A 100 -8.84 -3.52 -3.45
C VAL A 100 -9.48 -4.43 -2.39
N ARG A 101 -10.74 -4.17 -1.99
CA ARG A 101 -11.44 -5.04 -1.03
C ARG A 101 -11.55 -6.46 -1.52
N LEU A 102 -11.99 -6.65 -2.77
CA LEU A 102 -12.05 -7.98 -3.39
C LEU A 102 -10.68 -8.66 -3.41
N GLY A 103 -9.62 -7.93 -3.79
CA GLY A 103 -8.25 -8.44 -3.76
C GLY A 103 -7.81 -8.88 -2.38
N PHE A 104 -8.11 -8.11 -1.33
CA PHE A 104 -7.78 -8.46 0.04
C PHE A 104 -8.56 -9.68 0.56
N GLU A 105 -9.82 -9.84 0.17
CA GLU A 105 -10.62 -11.04 0.49
C GLU A 105 -10.05 -12.30 -0.14
N LYS A 106 -9.51 -12.21 -1.36
CA LYS A 106 -8.91 -13.32 -2.11
C LYS A 106 -7.45 -13.58 -1.77
N ALA A 107 -6.82 -12.70 -0.99
CA ALA A 107 -5.43 -12.79 -0.60
C ALA A 107 -5.17 -13.88 0.43
N SER A 108 -4.06 -14.62 0.26
CA SER A 108 -3.62 -15.67 1.18
C SER A 108 -2.42 -15.26 2.05
N GLY A 109 -1.69 -14.21 1.65
CA GLY A 109 -0.47 -13.77 2.31
C GLY A 109 -0.67 -13.13 3.69
N ASP A 110 0.37 -13.17 4.51
CA ASP A 110 0.42 -12.54 5.84
C ASP A 110 0.49 -11.01 5.76
N ILE A 111 1.09 -10.50 4.67
CA ILE A 111 1.21 -9.09 4.35
C ILE A 111 0.40 -8.80 3.08
N LEU A 112 -0.43 -7.78 3.15
CA LEU A 112 -1.23 -7.28 2.03
C LEU A 112 -0.62 -5.99 1.51
N MET A 113 -0.39 -5.91 0.20
CA MET A 113 0.14 -4.73 -0.46
C MET A 113 -0.76 -4.30 -1.61
N ILE A 114 -0.89 -3.01 -1.83
CA ILE A 114 -1.54 -2.44 -3.01
C ILE A 114 -0.45 -1.88 -3.91
N LEU A 115 -0.42 -2.29 -5.17
CA LEU A 115 0.42 -1.71 -6.20
C LEU A 115 -0.47 -1.13 -7.29
N ASP A 116 -0.33 0.16 -7.55
CA ASP A 116 -1.04 0.82 -8.63
C ASP A 116 -0.54 0.33 -9.99
N ALA A 117 -1.46 -0.01 -10.89
CA ALA A 117 -1.13 -0.56 -12.20
C ALA A 117 -0.40 0.45 -13.11
N ASP A 118 -0.44 1.74 -12.81
CA ASP A 118 0.34 2.79 -13.47
C ASP A 118 1.81 2.84 -13.01
N MET A 119 2.17 2.00 -12.03
CA MET A 119 3.50 1.92 -11.42
C MET A 119 4.05 3.28 -10.96
N THR A 120 3.18 4.19 -10.50
CA THR A 120 3.59 5.47 -9.92
C THR A 120 4.62 5.28 -8.79
N VAL A 121 4.51 4.20 -8.03
CA VAL A 121 5.56 3.68 -7.16
C VAL A 121 6.17 2.46 -7.85
N PRO A 122 7.48 2.45 -8.12
CA PRO A 122 8.14 1.32 -8.78
C PRO A 122 7.96 0.02 -8.00
N PRO A 123 7.66 -1.12 -8.67
CA PRO A 123 7.54 -2.42 -8.01
C PRO A 123 8.80 -2.81 -7.23
N GLU A 124 9.96 -2.36 -7.64
CA GLU A 124 11.27 -2.59 -7.01
C GLU A 124 11.38 -1.99 -5.60
N ASP A 125 10.52 -1.04 -5.25
CA ASP A 125 10.50 -0.45 -3.90
C ASP A 125 9.63 -1.24 -2.91
N LEU A 126 8.82 -2.20 -3.35
CA LEU A 126 7.96 -3.02 -2.49
C LEU A 126 8.74 -3.77 -1.38
N PRO A 127 9.98 -4.25 -1.58
CA PRO A 127 10.77 -4.86 -0.50
C PRO A 127 10.95 -3.95 0.72
N ARG A 128 11.04 -2.64 0.54
CA ARG A 128 11.14 -1.68 1.65
C ARG A 128 9.88 -1.67 2.51
N PHE A 129 8.70 -1.79 1.88
CA PHE A 129 7.42 -1.92 2.58
C PHE A 129 7.34 -3.25 3.32
N TYR A 130 7.79 -4.33 2.68
CA TYR A 130 7.85 -5.66 3.27
C TYR A 130 8.69 -5.67 4.54
N GLU A 131 9.90 -5.14 4.48
CA GLU A 131 10.82 -5.13 5.61
C GLU A 131 10.31 -4.29 6.79
N ALA A 132 9.66 -3.14 6.51
CA ALA A 132 9.08 -2.33 7.57
C ALA A 132 8.00 -3.08 8.35
N LEU A 133 7.17 -3.89 7.67
CA LEU A 133 6.13 -4.71 8.28
C LEU A 133 6.68 -5.99 8.91
N ARG A 134 7.65 -6.65 8.25
CA ARG A 134 8.29 -7.87 8.76
C ARG A 134 8.98 -7.64 10.09
N TYR A 135 9.75 -6.56 10.19
CA TYR A 135 10.47 -6.20 11.40
C TYR A 135 9.62 -5.50 12.47
N GLY A 136 8.31 -5.42 12.29
CA GLY A 136 7.41 -4.79 13.23
C GLY A 136 7.63 -3.29 13.44
N LYS A 137 8.36 -2.64 12.51
CA LYS A 137 8.59 -1.17 12.56
C LYS A 137 7.30 -0.40 12.29
N ALA A 138 6.36 -1.02 11.56
CA ALA A 138 5.05 -0.46 11.27
C ALA A 138 4.00 -1.57 11.20
N GLU A 139 2.74 -1.23 11.40
CA GLU A 139 1.57 -2.08 11.15
C GLU A 139 0.91 -1.73 9.81
N PHE A 140 1.16 -0.50 9.37
CA PHE A 140 0.71 0.06 8.10
C PHE A 140 1.82 0.95 7.51
N VAL A 141 2.07 0.80 6.21
CA VAL A 141 3.05 1.58 5.46
C VAL A 141 2.34 2.27 4.30
N ASN A 142 2.52 3.56 4.18
CA ASN A 142 1.97 4.36 3.08
C ASN A 142 3.09 4.86 2.17
N GLY A 143 2.97 4.64 0.88
CA GLY A 143 3.89 5.16 -0.11
C GLY A 143 3.83 6.69 -0.19
N VAL A 144 4.93 7.29 -0.65
CA VAL A 144 5.02 8.73 -0.87
C VAL A 144 5.56 8.99 -2.27
N ARG A 145 4.73 9.48 -3.17
CA ARG A 145 5.09 9.78 -4.57
C ARG A 145 6.02 10.99 -4.72
N LEU A 146 5.96 11.90 -3.75
CA LEU A 146 6.69 13.19 -3.81
C LEU A 146 8.20 13.07 -3.72
N VAL A 147 8.74 11.87 -3.46
CA VAL A 147 10.20 11.60 -3.44
C VAL A 147 10.76 11.15 -4.78
N TYR A 148 9.91 10.78 -5.72
CA TYR A 148 10.34 10.40 -7.07
C TYR A 148 10.43 11.63 -7.98
N PRO A 149 11.43 11.70 -8.91
CA PRO A 149 11.42 12.69 -9.96
C PRO A 149 10.18 12.48 -10.82
N MET A 150 9.20 13.36 -10.67
CA MET A 150 7.99 13.29 -11.48
C MET A 150 8.24 14.00 -12.82
N GLU A 151 7.82 13.40 -13.91
CA GLU A 151 7.75 14.10 -15.19
C GLU A 151 6.88 15.35 -15.05
N LYS A 152 7.34 16.47 -15.62
CA LYS A 152 6.75 17.81 -15.45
C LYS A 152 5.25 17.92 -15.78
N GLN A 153 4.67 16.90 -16.41
CA GLN A 153 3.25 16.84 -16.80
C GLN A 153 2.34 16.09 -15.79
N ALA A 154 2.89 15.32 -14.85
CA ALA A 154 2.12 14.39 -14.03
C ALA A 154 1.30 15.04 -12.92
N MET A 155 1.60 16.27 -12.50
CA MET A 155 0.83 16.92 -11.44
C MET A 155 0.57 18.39 -11.74
N ARG A 156 -0.67 18.75 -11.99
CA ARG A 156 -1.08 20.15 -12.10
C ARG A 156 -0.89 20.85 -10.76
N PHE A 157 -0.50 22.12 -10.79
CA PHE A 157 -0.23 22.95 -9.60
C PHE A 157 -1.32 22.85 -8.52
N PHE A 158 -2.59 22.84 -8.90
CA PHE A 158 -3.72 22.72 -7.99
C PHE A 158 -3.79 21.35 -7.29
N ASN A 159 -3.38 20.25 -7.94
CA ASN A 159 -3.31 18.94 -7.32
C ASN A 159 -2.19 18.89 -6.27
N LEU A 160 -1.07 19.53 -6.54
CA LEU A 160 0.03 19.65 -5.58
C LEU A 160 -0.40 20.46 -4.35
N LEU A 161 -1.06 21.59 -4.58
CA LEU A 161 -1.58 22.44 -3.51
C LEU A 161 -2.65 21.72 -2.68
N GLY A 162 -3.57 21.04 -3.34
CA GLY A 162 -4.60 20.23 -2.68
C GLY A 162 -3.99 19.09 -1.84
N ASN A 163 -3.05 18.33 -2.40
CA ASN A 163 -2.38 17.26 -1.65
C ASN A 163 -1.66 17.80 -0.42
N LYS A 164 -0.96 18.93 -0.56
CA LYS A 164 -0.27 19.58 0.57
C LYS A 164 -1.25 20.09 1.64
N PHE A 165 -2.36 20.67 1.22
CA PHE A 165 -3.42 21.10 2.14
C PHE A 165 -4.00 19.92 2.91
N PHE A 166 -4.40 18.84 2.24
CA PHE A 166 -4.91 17.63 2.88
C PHE A 166 -3.86 16.96 3.77
N SER A 167 -2.60 16.94 3.35
CA SER A 167 -1.51 16.41 4.18
C SER A 167 -1.39 17.19 5.49
N ILE A 168 -1.41 18.52 5.46
CA ILE A 168 -1.35 19.36 6.65
C ILE A 168 -2.58 19.16 7.53
N ALA A 169 -3.78 19.17 6.94
CA ALA A 169 -5.03 18.97 7.66
C ALA A 169 -5.08 17.62 8.38
N PHE A 170 -4.64 16.55 7.69
CA PHE A 170 -4.55 15.22 8.29
C PHE A 170 -3.45 15.12 9.34
N CYS A 171 -2.28 15.74 9.15
CA CYS A 171 -1.24 15.79 10.17
C CYS A 171 -1.76 16.45 11.45
N TRP A 172 -2.51 17.54 11.31
CA TRP A 172 -3.13 18.23 12.45
C TRP A 172 -4.20 17.40 13.13
N LEU A 173 -5.12 16.81 12.34
CA LEU A 173 -6.23 15.98 12.85
C LEU A 173 -5.76 14.71 13.55
N LEU A 174 -4.69 14.10 13.02
CA LEU A 174 -4.23 12.78 13.44
C LEU A 174 -3.04 12.84 14.40
N GLY A 175 -2.43 14.03 14.57
CA GLY A 175 -1.24 14.19 15.38
C GLY A 175 0.00 13.45 14.84
N GLN A 176 -0.01 13.08 13.56
CA GLN A 176 1.05 12.26 12.93
C GLN A 176 1.50 12.83 11.58
N PRO A 177 2.77 12.66 11.19
CA PRO A 177 3.27 13.13 9.92
C PRO A 177 2.74 12.27 8.77
N LEU A 178 1.83 12.82 7.96
CA LEU A 178 1.35 12.23 6.73
C LEU A 178 1.85 13.05 5.54
N LYS A 179 2.75 12.50 4.72
CA LYS A 179 3.38 13.24 3.61
C LYS A 179 2.59 13.21 2.32
N ASP A 180 1.91 12.09 2.01
CA ASP A 180 1.11 11.92 0.80
C ASP A 180 -0.12 11.06 1.10
N SER A 181 -1.30 11.70 1.17
CA SER A 181 -2.56 11.01 1.41
C SER A 181 -3.10 10.30 0.17
N LEU A 182 -2.69 10.75 -1.02
CA LEU A 182 -3.23 10.31 -2.32
C LEU A 182 -2.43 9.17 -2.96
N CYS A 183 -1.29 8.77 -2.39
CA CYS A 183 -0.55 7.61 -2.89
C CYS A 183 -1.40 6.34 -2.74
N GLY A 184 -1.54 5.59 -3.83
CA GLY A 184 -2.32 4.36 -3.82
C GLY A 184 -1.56 3.16 -3.29
N THR A 185 -0.22 3.16 -3.36
CA THR A 185 0.62 2.07 -2.87
C THR A 185 0.66 2.08 -1.35
N LYS A 186 0.16 1.01 -0.76
CA LYS A 186 0.05 0.83 0.70
C LYS A 186 0.36 -0.62 1.05
N ALA A 187 0.84 -0.84 2.26
CA ALA A 187 1.06 -2.18 2.78
C ALA A 187 0.61 -2.28 4.24
N LEU A 188 0.07 -3.44 4.62
CA LEU A 188 -0.39 -3.73 5.97
C LEU A 188 -0.29 -5.22 6.30
N THR A 189 -0.29 -5.56 7.57
CA THR A 189 -0.40 -6.96 7.98
C THR A 189 -1.85 -7.43 7.90
N LYS A 190 -2.08 -8.64 7.38
CA LYS A 190 -3.43 -9.20 7.18
C LYS A 190 -4.23 -9.30 8.48
N ILE A 191 -3.55 -9.58 9.60
CA ILE A 191 -4.21 -9.66 10.91
C ILE A 191 -4.88 -8.34 11.32
N ASN A 192 -4.36 -7.22 10.84
CA ASN A 192 -4.91 -5.90 11.14
C ASN A 192 -6.01 -5.47 10.16
N TYR A 193 -6.19 -6.20 9.04
CA TYR A 193 -7.16 -5.85 8.01
C TYR A 193 -8.61 -5.75 8.52
N PRO A 194 -9.14 -6.69 9.34
CA PRO A 194 -10.49 -6.56 9.87
C PRO A 194 -10.70 -5.27 10.67
N THR A 195 -9.66 -4.83 11.37
CA THR A 195 -9.68 -3.57 12.12
C THR A 195 -9.82 -2.36 11.20
N PHE A 196 -9.30 -2.43 9.97
CA PHE A 196 -9.39 -1.37 8.96
C PHE A 196 -10.75 -1.34 8.22
N VAL A 197 -11.48 -2.45 8.16
CA VAL A 197 -12.73 -2.56 7.39
C VAL A 197 -13.96 -2.16 8.19
N ILE A 198 -13.94 -2.35 9.50
CA ILE A 198 -15.14 -2.26 10.36
C ILE A 198 -15.61 -0.82 10.58
N THR A 199 -14.80 0.20 10.30
CA THR A 199 -15.27 1.59 10.46
C THR A 199 -14.71 2.52 9.37
N PRO A 200 -15.56 3.28 8.65
CA PRO A 200 -15.12 4.42 7.84
C PRO A 200 -14.38 5.47 8.68
N GLN A 201 -14.61 5.49 9.98
CA GLN A 201 -13.86 6.26 10.97
C GLN A 201 -12.45 5.70 11.23
N PHE A 202 -12.14 4.48 10.77
CA PHE A 202 -10.90 3.78 11.07
C PHE A 202 -9.74 4.11 10.15
N LEU A 203 -9.98 4.65 8.97
CA LEU A 203 -8.91 5.36 8.28
C LEU A 203 -8.33 6.46 9.18
N MET A 204 -9.19 7.03 10.02
CA MET A 204 -8.86 8.00 11.07
C MET A 204 -8.27 7.35 12.34
N ALA A 205 -8.66 6.14 12.72
CA ALA A 205 -8.24 5.51 13.98
C ALA A 205 -7.00 4.60 13.83
N ALA A 206 -6.76 4.00 12.66
CA ALA A 206 -5.51 3.32 12.37
C ALA A 206 -4.31 4.29 12.38
N ILE A 207 -4.57 5.54 12.02
CA ILE A 207 -3.60 6.63 12.13
C ILE A 207 -3.46 7.08 13.59
N ARG A 208 -4.39 6.74 14.47
CA ARG A 208 -4.38 7.11 15.90
C ARG A 208 -3.59 6.15 16.79
N LYS A 209 -3.23 4.96 16.30
CA LYS A 209 -2.53 3.91 17.06
C LYS A 209 -1.07 3.66 16.65
N ILE A 210 -0.53 4.47 15.73
CA ILE A 210 0.90 4.39 15.37
C ILE A 210 1.68 5.45 16.14
#